data_5ed6e270f2748e4456a443581b6936da
#
_entry.id   5ed6e270f2748e4456a443581b6936da
#
_cell.length_a   1.000
_cell.length_b   1.000
_cell.length_c   1.000
_cell.angle_alpha   90.00
_cell.angle_beta   90.00
_cell.angle_gamma   90.00
#
_symmetry.space_group_name_H-M   'P 1'
#
loop_
_entity.id
_entity.type
_entity.pdbx_description
1 polymer ?
#
loop_
_entity_poly.entity_id
_entity_poly.type
_entity_poly.pdbx_seq_one_letter_code
_entity_poly.pdbx_strand_id
1 'polypeptide(L)'
;MNMKLLIVILFVSNLTYGQSAGNSGLSFLKFGFGARNIALADAGTAASNDLTALYYNPAKLTLNDHNEIIFMHNEWIQGVRSEMLGVKSFLFGVPFAFGFNVTNVSDIEIRTKPGEPESTFDANYFFGSISTAFKFSNDILAGITGKYLYEGLLSDEATGFGLDFGVHYITPIENLSASAVVKNLGSLNELRNEKTKLPSEFRIGSAYNFDLGDNKFDVISALELQKYLETDDVHFNLGAEIFYNRLIALRVGYQTGYESRGLTCGLGLRWGNLGFDYAFLPFSLGLGSANLFSLQFKF
;
A
#
# COMPACT_ATOMS: atom_id res chain seq x y z
N MET A 1 4.29 -40.31 0.14
CA MET A 1 4.21 -38.84 0.00
C MET A 1 4.45 -38.52 -1.46
N ASN A 2 3.39 -38.15 -2.19
CA ASN A 2 3.37 -38.17 -3.65
C ASN A 2 4.19 -37.02 -4.26
N MET A 3 5.18 -37.38 -5.06
CA MET A 3 6.13 -36.57 -5.82
C MET A 3 5.45 -35.74 -6.97
N LYS A 4 4.12 -35.63 -7.01
CA LYS A 4 3.35 -34.89 -8.04
C LYS A 4 3.04 -33.43 -7.70
N LEU A 5 3.41 -32.96 -6.49
CA LEU A 5 3.15 -31.58 -6.05
C LEU A 5 4.32 -30.61 -6.29
N LEU A 6 5.45 -31.09 -6.80
CA LEU A 6 6.67 -30.30 -6.98
C LEU A 6 6.86 -29.72 -8.40
N ILE A 7 5.95 -29.99 -9.35
CA ILE A 7 6.14 -29.63 -10.77
C ILE A 7 5.38 -28.36 -11.18
N VAL A 8 4.55 -27.77 -10.33
CA VAL A 8 3.76 -26.57 -10.68
C VAL A 8 4.54 -25.26 -10.50
N ILE A 9 5.72 -25.27 -9.88
CA ILE A 9 6.48 -24.04 -9.53
C ILE A 9 7.49 -23.61 -10.62
N LEU A 10 7.66 -24.33 -11.71
CA LEU A 10 8.78 -24.12 -12.67
C LEU A 10 8.38 -23.61 -14.05
N PHE A 11 7.19 -23.01 -14.20
CA PHE A 11 6.75 -22.47 -15.50
C PHE A 11 6.36 -20.98 -15.47
N VAL A 12 7.11 -20.15 -14.75
CA VAL A 12 7.00 -18.68 -14.87
C VAL A 12 8.37 -18.09 -15.19
N SER A 13 8.84 -18.36 -16.39
CA SER A 13 10.01 -17.68 -16.93
C SER A 13 9.72 -17.29 -18.37
N ASN A 14 9.45 -16.03 -18.57
CA ASN A 14 9.45 -15.15 -19.73
C ASN A 14 8.19 -14.27 -19.75
N LEU A 15 8.00 -13.48 -18.69
CA LEU A 15 7.19 -12.27 -18.81
C LEU A 15 8.09 -11.22 -19.46
N THR A 16 7.82 -10.92 -20.72
CA THR A 16 8.38 -9.76 -21.40
C THR A 16 7.87 -8.51 -20.67
N TYR A 17 8.74 -7.85 -19.93
CA TYR A 17 8.43 -6.57 -19.30
C TYR A 17 8.24 -5.53 -20.40
N GLY A 18 6.99 -5.20 -20.71
CA GLY A 18 6.67 -4.03 -21.51
C GLY A 18 6.92 -2.79 -20.64
N GLN A 19 7.57 -1.77 -21.17
CA GLN A 19 7.64 -0.47 -20.51
C GLN A 19 6.23 0.12 -20.45
N SER A 20 5.61 0.09 -19.27
CA SER A 20 4.30 0.67 -19.00
C SER A 20 4.39 2.09 -18.40
N ALA A 21 5.59 2.67 -18.42
CA ALA A 21 5.83 4.03 -17.95
C ALA A 21 4.98 5.04 -18.75
N GLY A 22 4.19 5.85 -18.04
CA GLY A 22 3.34 6.88 -18.65
C GLY A 22 1.91 6.43 -18.99
N ASN A 23 1.54 5.15 -18.84
CA ASN A 23 0.18 4.68 -19.12
C ASN A 23 -0.87 5.13 -18.08
N SER A 24 -0.43 5.55 -16.90
CA SER A 24 -1.29 6.17 -15.88
C SER A 24 -0.60 7.34 -15.21
N GLY A 25 -1.34 8.39 -14.90
CA GLY A 25 -0.90 9.48 -14.03
C GLY A 25 -0.96 9.12 -12.56
N LEU A 26 -0.72 10.11 -11.70
CA LEU A 26 -0.78 9.96 -10.24
C LEU A 26 0.00 8.76 -9.73
N SER A 27 1.25 8.62 -10.19
CA SER A 27 2.13 7.49 -9.82
C SER A 27 2.30 7.32 -8.31
N PHE A 28 2.11 8.38 -7.53
CA PHE A 28 2.16 8.33 -6.08
C PHE A 28 1.07 7.43 -5.47
N LEU A 29 -0.04 7.18 -6.15
CA LEU A 29 -1.07 6.22 -5.73
C LEU A 29 -0.58 4.76 -5.80
N LYS A 30 0.56 4.51 -6.48
CA LYS A 30 1.23 3.20 -6.51
C LYS A 30 2.21 3.00 -5.36
N PHE A 31 2.48 4.05 -4.57
CA PHE A 31 3.28 3.91 -3.35
C PHE A 31 2.43 3.23 -2.28
N GLY A 32 3.03 2.30 -1.55
CA GLY A 32 2.34 1.68 -0.44
C GLY A 32 2.22 2.62 0.76
N PHE A 33 1.35 2.26 1.70
CA PHE A 33 1.07 3.03 2.89
C PHE A 33 1.40 2.28 4.17
N GLY A 34 2.00 3.02 5.12
CA GLY A 34 2.42 2.46 6.39
C GLY A 34 3.70 1.64 6.27
N ALA A 35 4.71 2.01 7.06
CA ALA A 35 6.01 1.36 7.04
C ALA A 35 5.91 -0.15 7.30
N ARG A 36 4.95 -0.59 8.15
CA ARG A 36 4.72 -2.02 8.40
C ARG A 36 4.44 -2.80 7.12
N ASN A 37 3.50 -2.33 6.29
CA ASN A 37 3.09 -3.07 5.10
C ASN A 37 4.14 -3.00 3.99
N ILE A 38 4.87 -1.89 3.87
CA ILE A 38 6.00 -1.77 2.93
C ILE A 38 7.12 -2.73 3.33
N ALA A 39 7.43 -2.88 4.62
CA ALA A 39 8.40 -3.86 5.10
C ALA A 39 7.98 -5.31 4.81
N LEU A 40 6.67 -5.56 4.64
CA LEU A 40 6.08 -6.83 4.21
C LEU A 40 5.90 -6.91 2.68
N ALA A 41 6.74 -6.21 1.92
CA ALA A 41 6.68 -6.18 0.45
C ALA A 41 5.36 -5.61 -0.10
N ASP A 42 4.72 -4.65 0.58
CA ASP A 42 3.43 -4.08 0.21
C ASP A 42 2.25 -5.10 0.20
N ALA A 43 2.42 -6.27 0.84
CA ALA A 43 1.43 -7.34 0.94
C ALA A 43 0.37 -7.04 2.02
N GLY A 44 -0.28 -5.88 1.93
CA GLY A 44 -1.17 -5.34 2.95
C GLY A 44 -2.64 -5.74 2.83
N THR A 45 -3.11 -6.22 1.68
CA THR A 45 -4.54 -6.45 1.40
C THR A 45 -5.20 -7.42 2.40
N ALA A 46 -4.50 -8.49 2.80
CA ALA A 46 -4.95 -9.40 3.85
C ALA A 46 -4.23 -9.19 5.19
N ALA A 47 -2.97 -8.67 5.19
CA ALA A 47 -2.14 -8.58 6.39
C ALA A 47 -2.30 -7.29 7.20
N SER A 48 -2.88 -6.20 6.65
CA SER A 48 -3.13 -4.96 7.42
C SER A 48 -4.05 -5.26 8.59
N ASN A 49 -3.65 -4.87 9.80
CA ASN A 49 -4.41 -5.03 11.04
C ASN A 49 -4.49 -3.74 11.85
N ASP A 50 -4.24 -2.61 11.21
CA ASP A 50 -4.24 -1.26 11.74
C ASP A 50 -4.97 -0.31 10.77
N LEU A 51 -4.91 0.99 11.03
CA LEU A 51 -5.59 2.00 10.21
C LEU A 51 -5.07 2.07 8.76
N THR A 52 -3.93 1.46 8.42
CA THR A 52 -3.49 1.35 7.01
C THR A 52 -4.48 0.56 6.15
N ALA A 53 -5.42 -0.16 6.76
CA ALA A 53 -6.55 -0.80 6.09
C ALA A 53 -7.37 0.17 5.21
N LEU A 54 -7.46 1.46 5.58
CA LEU A 54 -8.12 2.49 4.77
C LEU A 54 -7.55 2.60 3.34
N TYR A 55 -6.27 2.23 3.17
CA TYR A 55 -5.58 2.23 1.89
C TYR A 55 -5.54 0.83 1.24
N TYR A 56 -5.22 -0.23 2.03
CA TYR A 56 -5.04 -1.57 1.48
C TYR A 56 -6.34 -2.32 1.23
N ASN A 57 -7.25 -2.29 2.19
CA ASN A 57 -8.55 -2.95 2.08
C ASN A 57 -9.52 -2.39 3.13
N PRO A 58 -10.45 -1.51 2.75
CA PRO A 58 -11.36 -0.86 3.69
C PRO A 58 -12.23 -1.85 4.47
N ALA A 59 -12.50 -3.06 3.95
CA ALA A 59 -13.27 -4.08 4.68
C ALA A 59 -12.67 -4.42 6.05
N LYS A 60 -11.35 -4.28 6.21
CA LYS A 60 -10.64 -4.62 7.44
C LYS A 60 -10.79 -3.57 8.56
N LEU A 61 -11.39 -2.41 8.29
CA LEU A 61 -11.69 -1.41 9.31
C LEU A 61 -12.63 -1.92 10.40
N THR A 62 -13.41 -2.98 10.14
CA THR A 62 -14.29 -3.63 11.11
C THR A 62 -13.59 -4.61 12.05
N LEU A 63 -12.31 -4.96 11.81
CA LEU A 63 -11.61 -5.96 12.62
C LEU A 63 -11.19 -5.45 14.00
N ASN A 64 -11.11 -4.13 14.18
CA ASN A 64 -10.72 -3.47 15.42
C ASN A 64 -11.78 -2.46 15.83
N ASP A 65 -12.13 -2.43 17.10
CA ASP A 65 -13.16 -1.60 17.72
C ASP A 65 -12.61 -0.38 18.52
N HIS A 66 -11.33 -0.04 18.29
CA HIS A 66 -10.71 1.15 18.86
C HIS A 66 -10.56 2.27 17.83
N ASN A 67 -10.53 3.51 18.33
CA ASN A 67 -10.15 4.67 17.55
C ASN A 67 -8.64 4.65 17.32
N GLU A 68 -8.21 5.18 16.19
CA GLU A 68 -6.80 5.14 15.80
C GLU A 68 -6.41 6.37 14.97
N ILE A 69 -5.21 6.88 15.21
CA ILE A 69 -4.57 7.89 14.38
C ILE A 69 -3.25 7.29 13.88
N ILE A 70 -2.97 7.49 12.60
CA ILE A 70 -1.68 7.13 12.00
C ILE A 70 -1.10 8.33 11.26
N PHE A 71 0.19 8.57 11.48
CA PHE A 71 1.00 9.48 10.67
C PHE A 71 2.08 8.67 9.96
N MET A 72 2.36 9.00 8.69
CA MET A 72 3.45 8.40 7.93
C MET A 72 4.24 9.49 7.21
N HIS A 73 5.56 9.36 7.27
CA HIS A 73 6.53 10.09 6.46
C HIS A 73 7.26 9.11 5.55
N ASN A 74 7.33 9.43 4.26
CA ASN A 74 7.97 8.61 3.26
C ASN A 74 8.98 9.44 2.47
N GLU A 75 10.25 9.09 2.56
CA GLU A 75 11.30 9.54 1.65
C GLU A 75 11.52 8.48 0.58
N TRP A 76 10.99 8.74 -0.59
CA TRP A 76 11.15 7.89 -1.76
C TRP A 76 12.40 8.29 -2.55
N ILE A 77 12.74 7.54 -3.60
CA ILE A 77 13.86 7.89 -4.50
C ILE A 77 13.54 9.17 -5.30
N GLN A 78 14.58 9.80 -5.84
CA GLN A 78 14.48 10.98 -6.73
C GLN A 78 13.76 12.19 -6.11
N GLY A 79 13.97 12.43 -4.80
CA GLY A 79 13.41 13.59 -4.12
C GLY A 79 11.89 13.56 -3.89
N VAL A 80 11.25 12.43 -4.15
CA VAL A 80 9.81 12.28 -3.87
C VAL A 80 9.59 12.12 -2.37
N ARG A 81 8.74 12.96 -1.79
CA ARG A 81 8.32 12.91 -0.38
C ARG A 81 6.82 12.80 -0.28
N SER A 82 6.35 12.02 0.68
CA SER A 82 4.93 11.82 0.89
C SER A 82 4.61 11.78 2.38
N GLU A 83 3.62 12.58 2.77
CA GLU A 83 3.09 12.65 4.12
C GLU A 83 1.67 12.12 4.13
N MET A 84 1.35 11.29 5.10
CA MET A 84 -0.01 10.79 5.27
C MET A 84 -0.47 10.94 6.71
N LEU A 85 -1.71 11.35 6.87
CA LEU A 85 -2.46 11.33 8.12
C LEU A 85 -3.71 10.47 7.92
N GLY A 86 -3.95 9.52 8.82
CA GLY A 86 -5.18 8.75 8.90
C GLY A 86 -5.82 8.90 10.27
N VAL A 87 -7.14 8.94 10.31
CA VAL A 87 -7.94 8.95 11.55
C VAL A 87 -9.09 7.99 11.40
N LYS A 88 -9.28 7.09 12.37
CA LYS A 88 -10.43 6.19 12.46
C LYS A 88 -11.22 6.49 13.71
N SER A 89 -12.53 6.53 13.56
CA SER A 89 -13.49 6.62 14.67
C SER A 89 -14.77 5.87 14.33
N PHE A 90 -15.68 5.75 15.29
CA PHE A 90 -16.95 5.09 15.10
C PHE A 90 -18.08 6.10 15.17
N LEU A 91 -19.01 6.01 14.21
CA LEU A 91 -20.24 6.76 14.19
C LEU A 91 -21.42 5.76 14.20
N PHE A 92 -22.24 5.79 15.22
CA PHE A 92 -23.36 4.82 15.42
C PHE A 92 -22.90 3.35 15.35
N GLY A 93 -21.69 3.03 15.86
CA GLY A 93 -21.14 1.68 15.84
C GLY A 93 -20.53 1.24 14.49
N VAL A 94 -20.54 2.11 13.49
CA VAL A 94 -19.93 1.86 12.17
C VAL A 94 -18.57 2.53 12.13
N PRO A 95 -17.50 1.83 11.69
CA PRO A 95 -16.18 2.45 11.54
C PRO A 95 -16.15 3.41 10.35
N PHE A 96 -15.62 4.60 10.59
CA PHE A 96 -15.25 5.57 9.56
C PHE A 96 -13.77 5.88 9.67
N ALA A 97 -13.08 5.90 8.55
CA ALA A 97 -11.70 6.32 8.47
C ALA A 97 -11.55 7.45 7.45
N PHE A 98 -10.77 8.46 7.84
CA PHE A 98 -10.39 9.58 6.98
C PHE A 98 -8.90 9.49 6.72
N GLY A 99 -8.50 9.66 5.47
CA GLY A 99 -7.11 9.67 5.05
C GLY A 99 -6.79 10.94 4.27
N PHE A 100 -5.61 11.50 4.52
CA PHE A 100 -5.08 12.66 3.82
C PHE A 100 -3.65 12.37 3.44
N ASN A 101 -3.31 12.57 2.19
CA ASN A 101 -1.94 12.42 1.70
C ASN A 101 -1.54 13.64 0.89
N VAL A 102 -0.33 14.09 1.13
CA VAL A 102 0.36 15.09 0.30
C VAL A 102 1.63 14.45 -0.21
N THR A 103 1.86 14.49 -1.51
CA THR A 103 3.10 14.03 -2.14
C THR A 103 3.69 15.16 -2.96
N ASN A 104 4.97 15.42 -2.76
CA ASN A 104 5.73 16.43 -3.47
C ASN A 104 6.91 15.77 -4.20
N VAL A 105 7.16 16.22 -5.42
CA VAL A 105 8.36 15.90 -6.20
C VAL A 105 9.07 17.22 -6.48
N SER A 106 10.17 17.47 -5.79
CA SER A 106 10.90 18.74 -5.87
C SER A 106 11.97 18.70 -6.94
N ASP A 107 12.40 19.90 -7.33
CA ASP A 107 13.58 20.13 -8.19
C ASP A 107 13.50 19.46 -9.57
N ILE A 108 12.31 19.38 -10.17
CA ILE A 108 12.16 18.88 -11.54
C ILE A 108 12.76 19.91 -12.50
N GLU A 109 13.82 19.52 -13.20
CA GLU A 109 14.56 20.40 -14.09
C GLU A 109 13.82 20.70 -15.39
N ILE A 110 13.79 21.98 -15.77
CA ILE A 110 13.31 22.43 -17.08
C ILE A 110 14.55 22.66 -17.96
N ARG A 111 14.61 21.93 -19.09
CA ARG A 111 15.66 22.04 -20.10
C ARG A 111 15.04 22.12 -21.47
N THR A 112 15.28 23.22 -22.19
CA THR A 112 14.91 23.33 -23.60
C THR A 112 16.04 22.94 -24.55
N LYS A 113 17.27 22.85 -24.02
CA LYS A 113 18.49 22.46 -24.73
C LYS A 113 19.39 21.59 -23.82
N PRO A 114 20.28 20.74 -24.40
CA PRO A 114 21.32 20.10 -23.61
C PRO A 114 22.21 21.13 -22.90
N GLY A 115 22.48 20.96 -21.60
CA GLY A 115 23.27 21.88 -20.79
C GLY A 115 22.71 22.04 -19.39
N GLU A 116 23.01 23.13 -18.71
CA GLU A 116 22.46 23.49 -17.40
C GLU A 116 20.95 23.69 -17.48
N PRO A 117 20.21 23.34 -16.42
CA PRO A 117 18.77 23.57 -16.36
C PRO A 117 18.46 25.08 -16.38
N GLU A 118 17.43 25.47 -17.10
CA GLU A 118 16.97 26.86 -17.17
C GLU A 118 16.25 27.28 -15.89
N SER A 119 15.53 26.34 -15.27
CA SER A 119 14.82 26.49 -14.00
C SER A 119 14.42 25.13 -13.45
N THR A 120 13.86 25.13 -12.24
CA THR A 120 13.22 23.95 -11.64
C THR A 120 11.79 24.27 -11.28
N PHE A 121 10.97 23.23 -11.11
CA PHE A 121 9.61 23.33 -10.57
C PHE A 121 9.30 22.12 -9.69
N ASP A 122 8.25 22.23 -8.89
CA ASP A 122 7.75 21.16 -8.04
C ASP A 122 6.42 20.63 -8.56
N ALA A 123 6.25 19.32 -8.54
CA ALA A 123 4.94 18.68 -8.76
C ALA A 123 4.31 18.35 -7.41
N ASN A 124 3.04 18.71 -7.25
CA ASN A 124 2.29 18.54 -6.02
C ASN A 124 1.08 17.65 -6.26
N TYR A 125 0.92 16.66 -5.41
CA TYR A 125 -0.18 15.72 -5.45
C TYR A 125 -0.86 15.66 -4.08
N PHE A 126 -2.18 15.50 -4.11
CA PHE A 126 -2.96 15.33 -2.90
C PHE A 126 -4.06 14.31 -3.11
N PHE A 127 -4.38 13.53 -2.10
CA PHE A 127 -5.68 12.90 -1.99
C PHE A 127 -6.28 13.04 -0.58
N GLY A 128 -7.59 13.24 -0.54
CA GLY A 128 -8.41 13.06 0.65
C GLY A 128 -9.31 11.86 0.48
N SER A 129 -9.48 11.02 1.51
CA SER A 129 -10.31 9.83 1.43
C SER A 129 -11.23 9.68 2.64
N ILE A 130 -12.39 9.07 2.39
CA ILE A 130 -13.30 8.59 3.41
C ILE A 130 -13.59 7.12 3.16
N SER A 131 -13.46 6.31 4.19
CA SER A 131 -13.63 4.86 4.14
C SER A 131 -14.63 4.42 5.20
N THR A 132 -15.42 3.42 4.88
CA THR A 132 -16.28 2.72 5.84
C THR A 132 -16.36 1.25 5.51
N ALA A 133 -16.78 0.44 6.50
CA ALA A 133 -16.88 -1.00 6.34
C ALA A 133 -18.01 -1.56 7.20
N PHE A 134 -18.48 -2.75 6.81
CA PHE A 134 -19.54 -3.45 7.50
C PHE A 134 -19.35 -4.97 7.42
N LYS A 135 -19.93 -5.68 8.39
CA LYS A 135 -19.99 -7.13 8.39
C LYS A 135 -21.16 -7.58 7.50
N PHE A 136 -20.84 -8.19 6.36
CA PHE A 136 -21.85 -8.76 5.46
C PHE A 136 -22.38 -10.10 6.01
N SER A 137 -21.49 -10.91 6.60
CA SER A 137 -21.80 -12.13 7.35
C SER A 137 -20.80 -12.31 8.49
N ASN A 138 -20.86 -13.42 9.21
CA ASN A 138 -19.89 -13.74 10.26
C ASN A 138 -18.46 -13.86 9.72
N ASP A 139 -18.32 -14.31 8.47
CA ASP A 139 -17.05 -14.63 7.86
C ASP A 139 -16.64 -13.65 6.74
N ILE A 140 -17.57 -12.78 6.30
CA ILE A 140 -17.35 -11.86 5.18
C ILE A 140 -17.53 -10.42 5.65
N LEU A 141 -16.49 -9.63 5.48
CA LEU A 141 -16.47 -8.19 5.71
C LEU A 141 -16.37 -7.48 4.35
N ALA A 142 -17.05 -6.37 4.21
CA ALA A 142 -17.00 -5.53 3.00
C ALA A 142 -16.72 -4.08 3.37
N GLY A 143 -16.07 -3.35 2.48
CA GLY A 143 -15.77 -1.94 2.70
C GLY A 143 -15.63 -1.16 1.41
N ILE A 144 -15.80 0.14 1.53
CA ILE A 144 -15.72 1.10 0.44
C ILE A 144 -14.89 2.31 0.86
N THR A 145 -14.12 2.85 -0.08
CA THR A 145 -13.41 4.13 0.07
C THR A 145 -13.78 5.05 -1.09
N GLY A 146 -14.16 6.28 -0.77
CA GLY A 146 -14.23 7.38 -1.74
C GLY A 146 -13.00 8.28 -1.60
N LYS A 147 -12.41 8.69 -2.73
CA LYS A 147 -11.23 9.55 -2.79
C LYS A 147 -11.52 10.79 -3.62
N TYR A 148 -11.06 11.95 -3.14
CA TYR A 148 -10.85 13.15 -3.93
C TYR A 148 -9.36 13.26 -4.26
N LEU A 149 -9.03 13.55 -5.50
CA LEU A 149 -7.68 13.55 -6.04
C LEU A 149 -7.36 14.92 -6.63
N TYR A 150 -6.12 15.36 -6.44
CA TYR A 150 -5.57 16.59 -7.00
C TYR A 150 -4.16 16.35 -7.52
N GLU A 151 -3.87 16.90 -8.67
CA GLU A 151 -2.55 16.95 -9.30
C GLU A 151 -2.27 18.37 -9.73
N GLY A 152 -1.14 18.94 -9.30
CA GLY A 152 -0.63 20.24 -9.69
C GLY A 152 0.74 20.12 -10.35
N LEU A 153 0.87 20.57 -11.58
CA LEU A 153 2.10 20.49 -12.37
C LEU A 153 2.35 21.83 -13.07
N LEU A 154 3.37 22.57 -12.63
CA LEU A 154 3.63 23.94 -13.10
C LEU A 154 2.39 24.86 -12.87
N SER A 155 1.76 25.29 -13.97
CA SER A 155 0.56 26.12 -13.97
C SER A 155 -0.72 25.34 -14.21
N ASP A 156 -0.62 24.03 -14.43
CA ASP A 156 -1.76 23.19 -14.77
C ASP A 156 -2.21 22.38 -13.56
N GLU A 157 -3.51 22.22 -13.42
CA GLU A 157 -4.12 21.48 -12.31
C GLU A 157 -5.16 20.51 -12.84
N ALA A 158 -5.24 19.35 -12.21
CA ALA A 158 -6.30 18.38 -12.45
C ALA A 158 -6.88 17.89 -11.13
N THR A 159 -8.19 17.65 -11.13
CA THR A 159 -8.90 17.08 -9.99
C THR A 159 -9.75 15.90 -10.43
N GLY A 160 -10.08 15.02 -9.50
CA GLY A 160 -10.89 13.87 -9.81
C GLY A 160 -11.34 13.10 -8.60
N PHE A 161 -11.98 11.97 -8.88
CA PHE A 161 -12.53 11.10 -7.87
C PHE A 161 -12.13 9.66 -8.16
N GLY A 162 -11.89 8.90 -7.09
CA GLY A 162 -11.62 7.47 -7.13
C GLY A 162 -12.46 6.71 -6.12
N LEU A 163 -12.72 5.45 -6.42
CA LEU A 163 -13.42 4.53 -5.53
C LEU A 163 -12.60 3.26 -5.35
N ASP A 164 -12.60 2.73 -4.12
CA ASP A 164 -12.06 1.41 -3.81
C ASP A 164 -13.15 0.54 -3.20
N PHE A 165 -13.15 -0.75 -3.54
CA PHE A 165 -14.06 -1.74 -2.99
C PHE A 165 -13.25 -2.93 -2.49
N GLY A 166 -13.42 -3.27 -1.21
CA GLY A 166 -12.71 -4.35 -0.56
C GLY A 166 -13.62 -5.40 0.06
N VAL A 167 -13.13 -6.64 0.05
CA VAL A 167 -13.72 -7.77 0.74
C VAL A 167 -12.64 -8.49 1.54
N HIS A 168 -12.99 -8.91 2.75
CA HIS A 168 -12.14 -9.74 3.60
C HIS A 168 -12.94 -10.97 4.03
N TYR A 169 -12.33 -12.14 3.89
CA TYR A 169 -12.91 -13.43 4.22
C TYR A 169 -12.12 -14.12 5.33
N ILE A 170 -12.79 -14.39 6.43
CA ILE A 170 -12.27 -15.21 7.52
C ILE A 170 -12.52 -16.67 7.11
N THR A 171 -11.47 -17.37 6.72
CA THR A 171 -11.62 -18.72 6.16
C THR A 171 -11.95 -19.75 7.25
N PRO A 172 -12.52 -20.92 6.89
CA PRO A 172 -12.71 -22.03 7.84
C PRO A 172 -11.40 -22.65 8.33
N ILE A 173 -10.28 -22.34 7.66
CA ILE A 173 -8.96 -22.77 8.10
C ILE A 173 -8.49 -21.81 9.19
N GLU A 174 -8.23 -22.36 10.36
CA GLU A 174 -7.81 -21.57 11.51
C GLU A 174 -6.58 -20.71 11.16
N ASN A 175 -6.59 -19.47 11.63
CA ASN A 175 -5.50 -18.50 11.42
C ASN A 175 -5.24 -18.08 9.96
N LEU A 176 -6.01 -18.54 8.99
CA LEU A 176 -5.91 -18.13 7.60
C LEU A 176 -7.02 -17.15 7.24
N SER A 177 -6.66 -16.06 6.63
CA SER A 177 -7.60 -15.12 6.02
C SER A 177 -7.25 -14.82 4.57
N ALA A 178 -8.26 -14.47 3.79
CA ALA A 178 -8.10 -14.05 2.39
C ALA A 178 -8.80 -12.71 2.17
N SER A 179 -8.32 -11.93 1.22
CA SER A 179 -8.89 -10.63 0.90
C SER A 179 -8.75 -10.33 -0.58
N ALA A 180 -9.68 -9.54 -1.09
CA ALA A 180 -9.59 -8.97 -2.43
C ALA A 180 -9.99 -7.49 -2.38
N VAL A 181 -9.38 -6.68 -3.24
CA VAL A 181 -9.70 -5.27 -3.39
C VAL A 181 -9.52 -4.83 -4.83
N VAL A 182 -10.42 -3.96 -5.30
CA VAL A 182 -10.24 -3.17 -6.51
C VAL A 182 -10.08 -1.73 -6.08
N LYS A 183 -9.04 -1.05 -6.57
CA LYS A 183 -8.69 0.30 -6.12
C LYS A 183 -8.59 1.27 -7.30
N ASN A 184 -8.77 2.55 -6.95
CA ASN A 184 -8.58 3.68 -7.85
C ASN A 184 -9.50 3.62 -9.10
N LEU A 185 -10.72 3.11 -8.95
CA LEU A 185 -11.73 3.17 -10.00
C LEU A 185 -12.26 4.59 -10.12
N GLY A 186 -11.96 5.29 -11.21
CA GLY A 186 -12.37 6.68 -11.38
C GLY A 186 -11.62 7.40 -12.48
N SER A 187 -11.61 8.73 -12.42
CA SER A 187 -10.94 9.57 -13.41
C SER A 187 -10.60 10.94 -12.84
N LEU A 188 -9.62 11.61 -13.47
CA LEU A 188 -9.40 13.04 -13.34
C LEU A 188 -9.98 13.78 -14.53
N ASN A 189 -10.23 15.08 -14.35
CA ASN A 189 -10.44 15.98 -15.48
C ASN A 189 -9.14 16.10 -16.31
N GLU A 190 -9.22 16.78 -17.44
CA GLU A 190 -8.08 16.96 -18.32
C GLU A 190 -7.02 17.85 -17.67
N LEU A 191 -5.77 17.37 -17.65
CA LEU A 191 -4.59 18.19 -17.40
C LEU A 191 -4.16 18.75 -18.78
N ARG A 192 -4.28 20.05 -18.98
CA ARG A 192 -4.21 20.69 -20.32
C ARG A 192 -5.28 20.13 -21.25
N ASN A 193 -4.92 19.22 -22.15
CA ASN A 193 -5.80 18.64 -23.17
C ASN A 193 -5.83 17.11 -23.13
N GLU A 194 -5.24 16.50 -22.11
CA GLU A 194 -5.15 15.04 -21.99
C GLU A 194 -5.82 14.55 -20.72
N LYS A 195 -6.60 13.48 -20.83
CA LYS A 195 -7.21 12.80 -19.68
C LYS A 195 -6.20 11.90 -19.01
N THR A 196 -5.95 12.16 -17.74
CA THR A 196 -5.12 11.30 -16.90
C THR A 196 -5.92 10.08 -16.46
N LYS A 197 -5.44 8.88 -16.80
CA LYS A 197 -5.99 7.62 -16.27
C LYS A 197 -5.45 7.38 -14.87
N LEU A 198 -6.32 6.98 -13.96
CA LEU A 198 -5.92 6.53 -12.64
C LEU A 198 -5.21 5.18 -12.72
N PRO A 199 -4.24 4.89 -11.85
CA PRO A 199 -3.62 3.58 -11.74
C PRO A 199 -4.57 2.60 -11.04
N SER A 200 -5.63 2.19 -11.76
CA SER A 200 -6.60 1.24 -11.24
C SER A 200 -5.93 -0.12 -11.06
N GLU A 201 -6.19 -0.78 -9.96
CA GLU A 201 -5.55 -2.04 -9.63
C GLU A 201 -6.51 -3.03 -8.97
N PHE A 202 -6.24 -4.30 -9.21
CA PHE A 202 -6.84 -5.41 -8.50
C PHE A 202 -5.75 -6.08 -7.65
N ARG A 203 -6.09 -6.37 -6.39
CA ARG A 203 -5.22 -7.12 -5.48
C ARG A 203 -6.00 -8.26 -4.85
N ILE A 204 -5.35 -9.40 -4.71
CA ILE A 204 -5.83 -10.53 -3.93
C ILE A 204 -4.70 -10.99 -3.02
N GLY A 205 -4.99 -11.18 -1.74
CA GLY A 205 -3.99 -11.53 -0.75
C GLY A 205 -4.51 -12.56 0.25
N SER A 206 -3.57 -13.25 0.89
CA SER A 206 -3.82 -14.10 2.04
C SER A 206 -2.83 -13.78 3.15
N ALA A 207 -3.27 -13.98 4.39
CA ALA A 207 -2.43 -13.86 5.57
C ALA A 207 -2.64 -15.06 6.48
N TYR A 208 -1.55 -15.63 6.97
CA TYR A 208 -1.56 -16.75 7.89
C TYR A 208 -0.80 -16.39 9.18
N ASN A 209 -1.48 -16.54 10.32
CA ASN A 209 -0.90 -16.35 11.64
C ASN A 209 -0.46 -17.70 12.17
N PHE A 210 0.83 -17.88 12.41
CA PHE A 210 1.37 -19.12 12.94
C PHE A 210 1.16 -19.17 14.46
N ASP A 211 0.48 -20.20 14.93
CA ASP A 211 0.44 -20.51 16.35
C ASP A 211 1.69 -21.35 16.71
N LEU A 212 2.62 -20.72 17.41
CA LEU A 212 3.85 -21.38 17.86
C LEU A 212 3.72 -22.04 19.24
N GLY A 213 2.51 -21.98 19.86
CA GLY A 213 2.27 -22.50 21.21
C GLY A 213 3.03 -21.73 22.31
N ASP A 214 3.71 -20.62 21.95
CA ASP A 214 4.44 -19.73 22.85
C ASP A 214 3.88 -18.29 22.71
N ASN A 215 3.31 -17.76 23.77
CA ASN A 215 2.74 -16.40 23.80
C ASN A 215 3.78 -15.29 23.61
N LYS A 216 5.05 -15.61 23.43
CA LYS A 216 6.11 -14.62 23.22
C LYS A 216 6.27 -14.20 21.77
N PHE A 217 5.93 -15.08 20.84
CA PHE A 217 6.12 -14.82 19.42
C PHE A 217 4.78 -14.88 18.68
N ASP A 218 4.42 -13.79 18.02
CA ASP A 218 3.37 -13.77 17.01
C ASP A 218 4.07 -13.75 15.64
N VAL A 219 3.78 -14.71 14.75
CA VAL A 219 4.40 -14.82 13.42
C VAL A 219 3.32 -14.75 12.37
N ILE A 220 3.52 -13.90 11.38
CA ILE A 220 2.60 -13.72 10.26
C ILE A 220 3.35 -13.93 8.95
N SER A 221 2.75 -14.66 8.00
CA SER A 221 3.13 -14.61 6.59
C SER A 221 2.00 -13.97 5.77
N ALA A 222 2.39 -13.20 4.76
CA ALA A 222 1.48 -12.56 3.82
C ALA A 222 1.89 -12.88 2.39
N LEU A 223 0.90 -13.20 1.57
CA LEU A 223 1.05 -13.39 0.12
C LEU A 223 0.07 -12.46 -0.58
N GLU A 224 0.50 -11.81 -1.63
CA GLU A 224 -0.36 -10.92 -2.42
C GLU A 224 -0.01 -11.02 -3.91
N LEU A 225 -1.05 -11.04 -4.73
CA LEU A 225 -0.99 -10.81 -6.17
C LEU A 225 -1.62 -9.46 -6.45
N GLN A 226 -0.90 -8.60 -7.17
CA GLN A 226 -1.33 -7.27 -7.59
C GLN A 226 -1.25 -7.18 -9.11
N LYS A 227 -2.31 -6.63 -9.73
CA LYS A 227 -2.36 -6.34 -11.16
C LYS A 227 -2.88 -4.93 -11.40
N TYR A 228 -2.13 -4.12 -12.14
CA TYR A 228 -2.63 -2.86 -12.69
C TYR A 228 -3.52 -3.15 -13.90
N LEU A 229 -4.68 -2.47 -13.96
CA LEU A 229 -5.69 -2.76 -15.00
C LEU A 229 -5.36 -2.06 -16.32
N GLU A 230 -4.58 -0.98 -16.29
CA GLU A 230 -4.15 -0.21 -17.47
C GLU A 230 -2.89 -0.76 -18.13
N THR A 231 -2.24 -1.73 -17.50
CA THR A 231 -0.99 -2.34 -17.98
C THR A 231 -1.06 -3.86 -17.85
N ASP A 232 -0.11 -4.56 -18.46
CA ASP A 232 0.01 -6.02 -18.29
C ASP A 232 0.83 -6.41 -17.06
N ASP A 233 1.24 -5.44 -16.24
CA ASP A 233 2.09 -5.67 -15.08
C ASP A 233 1.36 -6.47 -14.00
N VAL A 234 2.00 -7.55 -13.57
CA VAL A 234 1.57 -8.40 -12.48
C VAL A 234 2.71 -8.53 -11.47
N HIS A 235 2.40 -8.33 -10.20
CA HIS A 235 3.37 -8.39 -9.12
C HIS A 235 2.95 -9.45 -8.11
N PHE A 236 3.93 -10.21 -7.60
CA PHE A 236 3.76 -11.11 -6.47
C PHE A 236 4.57 -10.57 -5.30
N ASN A 237 3.91 -10.41 -4.18
CA ASN A 237 4.50 -9.88 -2.96
C ASN A 237 4.42 -10.95 -1.87
N LEU A 238 5.54 -11.16 -1.19
CA LEU A 238 5.67 -12.10 -0.08
C LEU A 238 6.24 -11.36 1.13
N GLY A 239 5.59 -11.43 2.27
CA GLY A 239 6.03 -10.81 3.52
C GLY A 239 6.00 -11.78 4.69
N ALA A 240 6.90 -11.56 5.65
CA ALA A 240 6.91 -12.23 6.93
C ALA A 240 7.22 -11.25 8.05
N GLU A 241 6.50 -11.38 9.16
CA GLU A 241 6.69 -10.61 10.39
C GLU A 241 6.85 -11.57 11.57
N ILE A 242 7.82 -11.30 12.42
CA ILE A 242 7.97 -11.91 13.74
C ILE A 242 7.86 -10.80 14.77
N PHE A 243 6.90 -10.93 15.68
CA PHE A 243 6.62 -9.96 16.72
C PHE A 243 6.92 -10.59 18.09
N TYR A 244 7.94 -10.07 18.78
CA TYR A 244 8.39 -10.58 20.08
C TYR A 244 7.73 -9.83 21.22
N ASN A 245 7.08 -10.58 22.13
CA ASN A 245 6.36 -10.07 23.31
C ASN A 245 5.37 -8.93 22.98
N ARG A 246 4.89 -8.84 21.73
CA ARG A 246 4.08 -7.72 21.24
C ARG A 246 4.74 -6.35 21.48
N LEU A 247 6.05 -6.30 21.55
CA LEU A 247 6.86 -5.12 21.80
C LEU A 247 7.73 -4.77 20.58
N ILE A 248 8.46 -5.75 20.03
CA ILE A 248 9.40 -5.56 18.92
C ILE A 248 9.02 -6.46 17.76
N ALA A 249 8.88 -5.90 16.58
CA ALA A 249 8.64 -6.62 15.35
C ALA A 249 9.85 -6.54 14.41
N LEU A 250 10.19 -7.67 13.78
CA LEU A 250 11.10 -7.76 12.65
C LEU A 250 10.31 -8.17 11.42
N ARG A 251 10.60 -7.54 10.28
CA ARG A 251 9.89 -7.77 9.03
C ARG A 251 10.84 -7.92 7.87
N VAL A 252 10.48 -8.80 6.97
CA VAL A 252 11.16 -8.98 5.69
C VAL A 252 10.10 -9.26 4.62
N GLY A 253 10.36 -8.78 3.42
CA GLY A 253 9.50 -9.04 2.29
C GLY A 253 10.25 -9.09 0.98
N TYR A 254 9.60 -9.63 -0.04
CA TYR A 254 10.12 -9.68 -1.39
C TYR A 254 9.01 -9.41 -2.41
N GLN A 255 9.28 -8.47 -3.32
CA GLN A 255 8.41 -8.09 -4.43
C GLN A 255 8.97 -8.63 -5.74
N THR A 256 8.10 -9.18 -6.59
CA THR A 256 8.48 -9.60 -7.95
C THR A 256 7.78 -8.77 -9.00
N GLY A 257 8.24 -8.83 -10.24
CA GLY A 257 7.64 -8.11 -11.35
C GLY A 257 8.09 -6.64 -11.46
N TYR A 258 9.05 -6.21 -10.65
CA TYR A 258 9.66 -4.89 -10.73
C TYR A 258 11.10 -5.00 -11.21
N GLU A 259 11.54 -4.04 -12.04
CA GLU A 259 12.93 -4.02 -12.54
C GLU A 259 13.94 -3.58 -11.48
N SER A 260 13.53 -2.67 -10.58
CA SER A 260 14.47 -1.98 -9.70
C SER A 260 14.27 -2.24 -8.21
N ARG A 261 13.21 -2.93 -7.79
CA ARG A 261 12.94 -3.22 -6.37
C ARG A 261 12.55 -4.68 -6.16
N GLY A 262 12.89 -5.21 -4.98
CA GLY A 262 12.58 -6.60 -4.63
C GLY A 262 12.55 -6.80 -3.13
N LEU A 263 13.71 -6.82 -2.49
CA LEU A 263 13.82 -7.02 -1.05
C LEU A 263 13.29 -5.80 -0.29
N THR A 264 12.56 -6.05 0.79
CA THR A 264 12.17 -5.04 1.78
C THR A 264 12.48 -5.55 3.18
N CYS A 265 12.72 -4.65 4.11
CA CYS A 265 12.85 -5.01 5.52
C CYS A 265 12.33 -3.88 6.42
N GLY A 266 12.11 -4.20 7.68
CA GLY A 266 11.63 -3.20 8.62
C GLY A 266 11.61 -3.64 10.06
N LEU A 267 11.41 -2.65 10.92
CA LEU A 267 11.34 -2.78 12.36
C LEU A 267 10.03 -2.19 12.87
N GLY A 268 9.53 -2.72 13.98
CA GLY A 268 8.38 -2.15 14.67
C GLY A 268 8.61 -2.13 16.18
N LEU A 269 8.11 -1.08 16.82
CA LEU A 269 8.06 -0.95 18.27
C LEU A 269 6.63 -0.67 18.71
N ARG A 270 6.19 -1.29 19.80
CA ARG A 270 4.89 -1.03 20.42
C ARG A 270 5.09 -0.75 21.89
N TRP A 271 4.57 0.39 22.35
CA TRP A 271 4.63 0.79 23.74
C TRP A 271 3.27 1.33 24.20
N GLY A 272 2.53 0.49 24.93
CA GLY A 272 1.15 0.78 25.28
C GLY A 272 0.31 1.02 24.02
N ASN A 273 -0.28 2.19 23.91
CA ASN A 273 -1.11 2.61 22.78
C ASN A 273 -0.31 3.18 21.59
N LEU A 274 0.99 3.37 21.75
CA LEU A 274 1.86 3.92 20.72
C LEU A 274 2.50 2.80 19.90
N GLY A 275 2.55 2.99 18.59
CA GLY A 275 3.25 2.15 17.64
C GLY A 275 4.17 2.98 16.77
N PHE A 276 5.41 2.52 16.59
CA PHE A 276 6.36 3.07 15.65
C PHE A 276 6.82 1.98 14.70
N ASP A 277 6.83 2.25 13.41
CA ASP A 277 7.32 1.35 12.37
C ASP A 277 8.29 2.07 11.45
N TYR A 278 9.31 1.35 11.02
CA TYR A 278 10.28 1.76 10.03
C TYR A 278 10.35 0.71 8.91
N ALA A 279 10.45 1.16 7.67
CA ALA A 279 10.71 0.31 6.51
C ALA A 279 11.85 0.85 5.66
N PHE A 280 12.64 -0.06 5.14
CA PHE A 280 13.73 0.18 4.21
C PHE A 280 13.49 -0.62 2.94
N LEU A 281 13.49 0.07 1.81
CA LEU A 281 13.28 -0.49 0.48
C LEU A 281 14.44 -0.08 -0.43
N PRO A 282 15.46 -0.93 -0.62
CA PRO A 282 16.55 -0.66 -1.55
C PRO A 282 16.09 -0.83 -3.00
N PHE A 283 16.60 0.03 -3.86
CA PHE A 283 16.42 -0.06 -5.31
C PHE A 283 17.73 -0.48 -5.97
N SER A 284 17.63 -1.34 -6.98
CA SER A 284 18.76 -1.68 -7.86
C SER A 284 19.04 -0.54 -8.84
N LEU A 285 19.98 -0.77 -9.76
CA LEU A 285 20.36 0.17 -10.84
C LEU A 285 20.87 1.54 -10.35
N GLY A 286 21.36 1.63 -9.11
CA GLY A 286 21.90 2.87 -8.55
C GLY A 286 20.83 3.93 -8.19
N LEU A 287 19.56 3.56 -8.09
CA LEU A 287 18.46 4.49 -7.79
C LEU A 287 18.37 4.88 -6.30
N GLY A 288 19.17 4.27 -5.42
CA GLY A 288 19.15 4.56 -3.98
C GLY A 288 18.19 3.70 -3.21
N SER A 289 17.53 4.26 -2.21
CA SER A 289 16.59 3.55 -1.33
C SER A 289 15.46 4.45 -0.87
N ALA A 290 14.30 3.86 -0.57
CA ALA A 290 13.22 4.53 0.13
C ALA A 290 13.25 4.20 1.63
N ASN A 291 12.88 5.19 2.45
CA ASN A 291 12.80 5.11 3.90
C ASN A 291 11.42 5.59 4.33
N LEU A 292 10.71 4.78 5.08
CA LEU A 292 9.37 5.07 5.55
C LEU A 292 9.30 4.98 7.07
N PHE A 293 8.63 5.93 7.67
CA PHE A 293 8.37 5.99 9.10
C PHE A 293 6.87 6.10 9.33
N SER A 294 6.35 5.34 10.27
CA SER A 294 4.95 5.44 10.69
C SER A 294 4.85 5.54 12.20
N LEU A 295 3.98 6.41 12.66
CA LEU A 295 3.60 6.57 14.05
C LEU A 295 2.11 6.32 14.19
N GLN A 296 1.72 5.44 15.12
CA GLN A 296 0.33 5.06 15.36
C GLN A 296 -0.04 5.33 16.81
N PHE A 297 -1.27 5.76 17.05
CA PHE A 297 -1.83 5.92 18.38
C PHE A 297 -3.25 5.35 18.42
N LYS A 298 -3.50 4.45 19.38
CA LYS A 298 -4.81 3.80 19.63
C LYS A 298 -5.42 4.36 20.90
N PHE A 299 -6.74 4.63 20.91
CA PHE A 299 -7.44 5.22 22.06
C PHE A 299 -8.93 4.88 22.10
#